data_17827af62c19ac0d7a087f628ad7304b
#
_entry.id   17827af62c19ac0d7a087f628ad7304b
#
_cell.length_a   1.000
_cell.length_b   1.000
_cell.length_c   1.000
_cell.angle_alpha   90.00
_cell.angle_beta   90.00
_cell.angle_gamma   90.00
#
_symmetry.space_group_name_H-M   'P 1'
#
loop_
_entity.id
_entity.type
_entity.pdbx_description
1 polymer ?
#
loop_
_entity_poly.entity_id
_entity_poly.type
_entity_poly.pdbx_seq_one_letter_code
_entity_poly.pdbx_strand_id
1 'polypeptide(L)'
;MWPKALIEELAARRCVIFLGAGASAGCKTVGTDPKSPPNWIQLLEGLKSIARDKDSLEIVDDLIAKEKYLDAAEILFGSTNRADFSAYIRDIMAVPRYQQSSIHESILTIDPKIVVTTNYDDIYDNYCRSGQESGLYNVCKYYESHLVSDLRSPVRQIVKAHGCISDPSKMVLT
;
A
#
# COMPACT_ATOMS: atom_id res chain seq x y z
N MET A 1 -10.96 24.35 11.89
CA MET A 1 -9.79 25.11 11.38
C MET A 1 -8.54 24.40 11.87
N TRP A 2 -7.52 24.19 11.02
CA TRP A 2 -6.28 23.55 11.45
C TRP A 2 -5.45 24.47 12.35
N PRO A 3 -4.67 23.91 13.30
CA PRO A 3 -3.75 24.71 14.12
C PRO A 3 -2.74 25.47 13.26
N LYS A 4 -2.46 26.72 13.62
CA LYS A 4 -1.52 27.58 12.86
C LYS A 4 -0.14 26.93 12.68
N ALA A 5 0.39 26.35 13.75
CA ALA A 5 1.69 25.67 13.71
C ALA A 5 1.71 24.51 12.67
N LEU A 6 0.63 23.73 12.56
CA LEU A 6 0.55 22.67 11.56
C LEU A 6 0.54 23.24 10.14
N ILE A 7 -0.18 24.33 9.91
CA ILE A 7 -0.21 25.00 8.60
C ILE A 7 1.18 25.50 8.21
N GLU A 8 1.92 26.08 9.15
CA GLU A 8 3.29 26.56 8.94
C GLU A 8 4.26 25.41 8.61
N GLU A 9 4.15 24.28 9.31
CA GLU A 9 4.99 23.10 9.06
C GLU A 9 4.67 22.45 7.71
N LEU A 10 3.39 22.37 7.34
CA LEU A 10 2.97 21.88 6.02
C LEU A 10 3.48 22.80 4.89
N ALA A 11 3.28 24.11 5.03
CA ALA A 11 3.75 25.09 4.04
C ALA A 11 5.28 25.08 3.88
N ALA A 12 6.01 24.79 4.95
CA ALA A 12 7.46 24.62 4.94
C ALA A 12 7.93 23.22 4.50
N ARG A 13 7.01 22.30 4.14
CA ARG A 13 7.29 20.90 3.75
C ARG A 13 8.08 20.12 4.82
N ARG A 14 7.86 20.42 6.10
CA ARG A 14 8.51 19.74 7.23
C ARG A 14 7.65 18.64 7.84
N CYS A 15 6.44 18.43 7.33
CA CYS A 15 5.59 17.32 7.72
C CYS A 15 5.88 16.08 6.88
N VAL A 16 5.89 14.91 7.52
CA VAL A 16 5.82 13.61 6.87
C VAL A 16 4.35 13.17 6.84
N ILE A 17 3.85 12.81 5.67
CA ILE A 17 2.51 12.24 5.52
C ILE A 17 2.61 10.73 5.61
N PHE A 18 1.80 10.12 6.48
CA PHE A 18 1.74 8.67 6.63
C PHE A 18 0.41 8.14 6.08
N LEU A 19 0.48 7.23 5.10
CA LEU A 19 -0.68 6.63 4.43
C LEU A 19 -0.86 5.17 4.84
N GLY A 20 -2.07 4.83 5.23
CA GLY A 20 -2.52 3.45 5.42
C GLY A 20 -3.60 3.07 4.42
N ALA A 21 -4.11 1.83 4.54
CA ALA A 21 -5.09 1.23 3.63
C ALA A 21 -6.37 2.07 3.44
N GLY A 22 -6.75 2.89 4.43
CA GLY A 22 -7.87 3.81 4.32
C GLY A 22 -7.77 4.82 3.19
N ALA A 23 -6.55 5.21 2.78
CA ALA A 23 -6.34 6.11 1.64
C ALA A 23 -6.76 5.45 0.31
N SER A 24 -6.55 4.16 0.17
CA SER A 24 -6.91 3.38 -1.03
C SER A 24 -8.35 2.86 -1.01
N ALA A 25 -9.06 2.91 0.14
CA ALA A 25 -10.43 2.40 0.26
C ALA A 25 -11.42 3.11 -0.67
N GLY A 26 -11.19 4.39 -0.96
CA GLY A 26 -12.00 5.18 -1.89
C GLY A 26 -11.64 5.02 -3.36
N CYS A 27 -10.58 4.28 -3.68
CA CYS A 27 -10.13 4.05 -5.04
C CYS A 27 -11.07 3.10 -5.78
N LYS A 28 -11.18 3.28 -7.09
CA LYS A 28 -12.04 2.46 -7.95
C LYS A 28 -11.35 2.17 -9.28
N THR A 29 -11.69 1.04 -9.88
CA THR A 29 -11.36 0.79 -11.29
C THR A 29 -12.23 1.63 -12.20
N VAL A 30 -11.74 1.88 -13.43
CA VAL A 30 -12.57 2.50 -14.50
C VAL A 30 -13.47 1.42 -15.11
N GLY A 31 -14.71 1.76 -15.39
CA GLY A 31 -15.64 0.87 -16.09
C GLY A 31 -17.06 0.95 -15.56
N THR A 32 -17.92 0.10 -16.09
CA THR A 32 -19.36 0.02 -15.74
C THR A 32 -19.61 -0.67 -14.39
N ASP A 33 -18.67 -1.48 -13.91
CA ASP A 33 -18.70 -2.17 -12.62
C ASP A 33 -17.41 -1.84 -11.85
N PRO A 34 -17.32 -0.64 -11.22
CA PRO A 34 -16.10 -0.19 -10.57
C PRO A 34 -15.83 -0.96 -9.28
N LYS A 35 -14.64 -1.59 -9.21
CA LYS A 35 -14.17 -2.36 -8.05
C LYS A 35 -13.21 -1.53 -7.21
N SER A 36 -13.22 -1.74 -5.89
CA SER A 36 -12.23 -1.18 -4.95
C SER A 36 -11.09 -2.16 -4.73
N PRO A 37 -9.91 -1.67 -4.28
CA PRO A 37 -8.88 -2.52 -3.72
C PRO A 37 -9.45 -3.40 -2.59
N PRO A 38 -8.95 -4.65 -2.44
CA PRO A 38 -9.43 -5.53 -1.40
C PRO A 38 -9.07 -4.99 -0.01
N ASN A 39 -9.98 -5.16 0.94
CA ASN A 39 -9.67 -4.98 2.36
C ASN A 39 -8.95 -6.23 2.91
N TRP A 40 -8.53 -6.17 4.20
CA TRP A 40 -7.83 -7.27 4.85
C TRP A 40 -8.59 -8.60 4.79
N ILE A 41 -9.88 -8.60 5.08
CA ILE A 41 -10.71 -9.81 5.07
C ILE A 41 -10.74 -10.41 3.66
N GLN A 42 -11.01 -9.59 2.64
CA GLN A 42 -11.05 -10.04 1.25
C GLN A 42 -9.69 -10.57 0.77
N LEU A 43 -8.59 -9.95 1.20
CA LEU A 43 -7.23 -10.41 0.91
C LEU A 43 -6.99 -11.80 1.52
N LEU A 44 -7.32 -11.99 2.81
CA LEU A 44 -7.12 -13.25 3.51
C LEU A 44 -8.02 -14.37 2.97
N GLU A 45 -9.29 -14.09 2.68
CA GLU A 45 -10.20 -15.07 2.06
C GLU A 45 -9.71 -15.55 0.70
N GLY A 46 -9.16 -14.64 -0.11
CA GLY A 46 -8.54 -15.04 -1.36
C GLY A 46 -7.28 -15.88 -1.18
N LEU A 47 -6.44 -15.56 -0.19
CA LEU A 47 -5.27 -16.38 0.14
C LEU A 47 -5.64 -17.77 0.62
N LYS A 48 -6.75 -17.94 1.38
CA LYS A 48 -7.28 -19.26 1.77
C LYS A 48 -7.54 -20.16 0.55
N SER A 49 -8.02 -19.57 -0.54
CA SER A 49 -8.34 -20.34 -1.76
C SER A 49 -7.11 -21.00 -2.40
N ILE A 50 -5.94 -20.40 -2.27
CA ILE A 50 -4.66 -20.86 -2.85
C ILE A 50 -3.71 -21.48 -1.82
N ALA A 51 -4.07 -21.50 -0.55
CA ALA A 51 -3.30 -22.16 0.51
C ALA A 51 -3.22 -23.68 0.28
N ARG A 52 -2.04 -24.26 0.47
CA ARG A 52 -1.79 -25.71 0.29
C ARG A 52 -2.19 -26.52 1.51
N ASP A 53 -1.91 -25.98 2.68
CA ASP A 53 -2.32 -26.60 3.94
C ASP A 53 -3.77 -26.21 4.25
N LYS A 54 -4.66 -27.19 4.08
CA LYS A 54 -6.08 -27.00 4.37
C LYS A 54 -6.42 -27.24 5.84
N ASP A 55 -5.56 -27.90 6.57
CA ASP A 55 -5.81 -28.26 7.99
C ASP A 55 -5.67 -27.01 8.90
N SER A 56 -4.88 -26.03 8.47
CA SER A 56 -4.73 -24.76 9.18
C SER A 56 -5.88 -23.76 8.94
N LEU A 57 -6.79 -24.02 8.00
CA LEU A 57 -7.82 -23.05 7.62
C LEU A 57 -8.83 -22.75 8.75
N GLU A 58 -9.15 -23.74 9.60
CA GLU A 58 -10.02 -23.52 10.75
C GLU A 58 -9.40 -22.52 11.75
N ILE A 59 -8.08 -22.62 11.95
CA ILE A 59 -7.34 -21.68 12.81
C ILE A 59 -7.36 -20.28 12.19
N VAL A 60 -7.18 -20.20 10.86
CA VAL A 60 -7.23 -18.94 10.11
C VAL A 60 -8.61 -18.28 10.25
N ASP A 61 -9.69 -19.07 10.14
CA ASP A 61 -11.06 -18.56 10.30
C ASP A 61 -11.31 -18.01 11.71
N ASP A 62 -10.84 -18.70 12.73
CA ASP A 62 -10.92 -18.24 14.14
C ASP A 62 -10.12 -16.94 14.34
N LEU A 63 -8.95 -16.84 13.76
CA LEU A 63 -8.13 -15.62 13.80
C LEU A 63 -8.80 -14.45 13.09
N ILE A 64 -9.37 -14.66 11.91
CA ILE A 64 -10.12 -13.63 11.17
C ILE A 64 -11.34 -13.18 12.00
N ALA A 65 -12.09 -14.10 12.58
CA ALA A 65 -13.24 -13.80 13.43
C ALA A 65 -12.88 -12.98 14.69
N LYS A 66 -11.63 -13.13 15.19
CA LYS A 66 -11.07 -12.37 16.30
C LYS A 66 -10.33 -11.10 15.87
N GLU A 67 -10.43 -10.71 14.60
CA GLU A 67 -9.73 -9.54 14.00
C GLU A 67 -8.20 -9.60 14.09
N LYS A 68 -7.64 -10.80 14.27
CA LYS A 68 -6.20 -11.06 14.30
C LYS A 68 -5.66 -11.30 12.90
N TYR A 69 -5.77 -10.28 12.05
CA TYR A 69 -5.47 -10.40 10.62
C TYR A 69 -4.00 -10.67 10.33
N LEU A 70 -3.08 -10.15 11.13
CA LEU A 70 -1.64 -10.37 10.96
C LEU A 70 -1.26 -11.83 11.24
N ASP A 71 -1.78 -12.41 12.33
CA ASP A 71 -1.55 -13.82 12.68
C ASP A 71 -2.12 -14.75 11.58
N ALA A 72 -3.33 -14.43 11.08
CA ALA A 72 -3.95 -15.17 9.97
C ALA A 72 -3.12 -15.06 8.67
N ALA A 73 -2.60 -13.87 8.38
CA ALA A 73 -1.74 -13.65 7.22
C ALA A 73 -0.44 -14.44 7.29
N GLU A 74 0.20 -14.53 8.45
CA GLU A 74 1.43 -15.30 8.67
C GLU A 74 1.21 -16.79 8.37
N ILE A 75 0.13 -17.39 8.88
CA ILE A 75 -0.21 -18.79 8.61
C ILE A 75 -0.45 -19.01 7.11
N LEU A 76 -1.26 -18.16 6.49
CA LEU A 76 -1.57 -18.27 5.06
C LEU A 76 -0.34 -18.08 4.17
N PHE A 77 0.52 -17.12 4.51
CA PHE A 77 1.77 -16.90 3.79
C PHE A 77 2.71 -18.11 3.89
N GLY A 78 2.82 -18.70 5.09
CA GLY A 78 3.60 -19.92 5.31
C GLY A 78 3.07 -21.13 4.55
N SER A 79 1.75 -21.21 4.35
CA SER A 79 1.07 -22.32 3.66
C SER A 79 0.88 -22.11 2.15
N THR A 80 1.25 -20.95 1.62
CA THR A 80 1.08 -20.61 0.19
C THR A 80 2.43 -20.64 -0.53
N ASN A 81 2.43 -21.18 -1.77
CA ASN A 81 3.60 -21.11 -2.63
C ASN A 81 3.87 -19.64 -3.01
N ARG A 82 5.16 -19.25 -3.03
CA ARG A 82 5.56 -17.87 -3.36
C ARG A 82 5.12 -17.42 -4.76
N ALA A 83 5.11 -18.31 -5.74
CA ALA A 83 4.66 -18.00 -7.10
C ALA A 83 3.15 -17.75 -7.14
N ASP A 84 2.37 -18.60 -6.46
CA ASP A 84 0.92 -18.50 -6.38
C ASP A 84 0.52 -17.23 -5.61
N PHE A 85 1.22 -16.94 -4.49
CA PHE A 85 1.05 -15.69 -3.75
C PHE A 85 1.34 -14.46 -4.63
N SER A 86 2.47 -14.45 -5.34
CA SER A 86 2.84 -13.32 -6.19
C SER A 86 1.85 -13.12 -7.35
N ALA A 87 1.34 -14.20 -7.94
CA ALA A 87 0.31 -14.14 -8.96
C ALA A 87 -0.99 -13.56 -8.40
N TYR A 88 -1.46 -14.07 -7.26
CA TYR A 88 -2.66 -13.60 -6.60
C TYR A 88 -2.59 -12.11 -6.26
N ILE A 89 -1.50 -11.65 -5.60
CA ILE A 89 -1.33 -10.22 -5.26
C ILE A 89 -1.36 -9.33 -6.50
N ARG A 90 -0.70 -9.76 -7.59
CA ARG A 90 -0.72 -9.02 -8.86
C ARG A 90 -2.13 -8.92 -9.42
N ASP A 91 -2.87 -10.01 -9.43
CA ASP A 91 -4.20 -10.07 -10.01
C ASP A 91 -5.21 -9.19 -9.27
N ILE A 92 -5.09 -9.07 -7.95
CA ILE A 92 -6.04 -8.28 -7.14
C ILE A 92 -5.62 -6.83 -6.94
N MET A 93 -4.33 -6.49 -7.03
CA MET A 93 -3.83 -5.14 -6.73
C MET A 93 -3.27 -4.39 -7.94
N ALA A 94 -2.65 -5.08 -8.91
CA ALA A 94 -2.01 -4.43 -10.05
C ALA A 94 -2.86 -4.47 -11.32
N VAL A 95 -3.42 -5.64 -11.65
CA VAL A 95 -4.19 -5.83 -12.89
C VAL A 95 -5.43 -4.94 -12.97
N PRO A 96 -6.19 -4.70 -11.87
CA PRO A 96 -7.41 -3.90 -11.94
C PRO A 96 -7.18 -2.40 -12.26
N ARG A 97 -5.98 -1.88 -12.12
CA ARG A 97 -5.62 -0.46 -12.39
C ARG A 97 -6.56 0.53 -11.70
N TYR A 98 -6.54 0.51 -10.38
CA TYR A 98 -7.32 1.44 -9.58
C TYR A 98 -6.91 2.89 -9.84
N GLN A 99 -7.91 3.78 -9.88
CA GLN A 99 -7.70 5.21 -9.97
C GLN A 99 -7.51 5.81 -8.56
N GLN A 100 -6.81 6.92 -8.49
CA GLN A 100 -6.62 7.66 -7.24
C GLN A 100 -7.95 8.07 -6.60
N SER A 101 -7.94 8.27 -5.30
CA SER A 101 -9.05 8.88 -4.56
C SER A 101 -8.79 10.37 -4.30
N SER A 102 -9.80 11.10 -3.86
CA SER A 102 -9.67 12.50 -3.43
C SER A 102 -8.64 12.72 -2.31
N ILE A 103 -8.38 11.69 -1.51
CA ILE A 103 -7.32 11.72 -0.49
C ILE A 103 -5.94 11.83 -1.16
N HIS A 104 -5.67 11.02 -2.19
CA HIS A 104 -4.43 11.08 -2.95
C HIS A 104 -4.24 12.44 -3.64
N GLU A 105 -5.31 12.99 -4.22
CA GLU A 105 -5.31 14.32 -4.83
C GLU A 105 -5.00 15.42 -3.82
N SER A 106 -5.62 15.34 -2.63
CA SER A 106 -5.37 16.28 -1.53
C SER A 106 -3.92 16.22 -1.05
N ILE A 107 -3.34 15.02 -0.92
CA ILE A 107 -1.95 14.85 -0.50
C ILE A 107 -0.99 15.41 -1.55
N LEU A 108 -1.23 15.16 -2.83
CA LEU A 108 -0.42 15.74 -3.90
C LEU A 108 -0.50 17.28 -3.88
N THR A 109 -1.69 17.84 -3.60
CA THR A 109 -1.89 19.30 -3.48
C THR A 109 -1.14 19.90 -2.28
N ILE A 110 -1.05 19.17 -1.16
CA ILE A 110 -0.25 19.57 0.01
C ILE A 110 1.25 19.60 -0.34
N ASP A 111 1.66 18.79 -1.31
CA ASP A 111 3.03 18.71 -1.82
C ASP A 111 4.08 18.40 -0.74
N PRO A 112 3.90 17.31 0.04
CA PRO A 112 4.83 16.95 1.09
C PRO A 112 6.18 16.50 0.50
N LYS A 113 7.26 16.76 1.23
CA LYS A 113 8.59 16.25 0.85
C LYS A 113 8.69 14.73 0.99
N ILE A 114 8.05 14.16 2.02
CA ILE A 114 8.12 12.74 2.33
C ILE A 114 6.70 12.21 2.58
N VAL A 115 6.35 11.17 1.84
CA VAL A 115 5.16 10.35 2.08
C VAL A 115 5.64 8.95 2.45
N VAL A 116 5.20 8.43 3.59
CA VAL A 116 5.44 7.04 4.00
C VAL A 116 4.14 6.28 3.85
N THR A 117 4.18 5.11 3.25
CA THR A 117 2.99 4.26 3.13
C THR A 117 3.26 2.83 3.52
N THR A 118 2.29 2.23 4.21
CA THR A 118 2.22 0.79 4.46
C THR A 118 1.44 0.05 3.39
N ASN A 119 0.81 0.77 2.44
CA ASN A 119 0.04 0.17 1.37
C ASN A 119 0.97 -0.51 0.35
N TYR A 120 0.55 -1.68 -0.10
CA TYR A 120 1.28 -2.45 -1.11
C TYR A 120 1.02 -1.96 -2.53
N ASP A 121 -0.17 -1.35 -2.77
CA ASP A 121 -0.57 -0.85 -4.08
C ASP A 121 0.33 0.31 -4.56
N ASP A 122 0.33 0.54 -5.88
CA ASP A 122 1.09 1.62 -6.53
C ASP A 122 0.17 2.77 -6.99
N ILE A 123 -1.02 2.93 -6.36
CA ILE A 123 -2.03 3.91 -6.82
C ILE A 123 -1.48 5.32 -6.67
N TYR A 124 -0.98 5.67 -5.49
CA TYR A 124 -0.41 7.00 -5.25
C TYR A 124 0.87 7.24 -6.06
N ASP A 125 1.72 6.22 -6.15
CA ASP A 125 2.96 6.28 -6.93
C ASP A 125 2.67 6.60 -8.41
N ASN A 126 1.70 5.88 -8.99
CA ASN A 126 1.28 6.07 -10.38
C ASN A 126 0.63 7.43 -10.59
N TYR A 127 -0.19 7.88 -9.64
CA TYR A 127 -0.80 9.21 -9.70
C TYR A 127 0.25 10.32 -9.69
N CYS A 128 1.25 10.25 -8.81
CA CYS A 128 2.35 11.21 -8.78
C CYS A 128 3.20 11.21 -10.06
N ARG A 129 3.33 10.05 -10.73
CA ARG A 129 4.09 9.95 -11.99
C ARG A 129 3.32 10.40 -13.21
N SER A 130 1.99 10.36 -13.20
CA SER A 130 1.14 10.72 -14.34
C SER A 130 0.87 12.21 -14.48
N GLY A 131 1.17 13.02 -13.45
CA GLY A 131 0.94 14.45 -13.44
C GLY A 131 1.97 15.26 -14.23
N GLN A 132 1.73 16.58 -14.37
CA GLN A 132 2.67 17.52 -15.02
C GLN A 132 4.03 17.60 -14.29
N GLU A 133 4.07 17.19 -13.03
CA GLU A 133 5.26 17.09 -12.19
C GLU A 133 5.87 15.67 -12.17
N SER A 134 5.60 14.86 -13.20
CA SER A 134 6.16 13.53 -13.34
C SER A 134 7.69 13.58 -13.28
N GLY A 135 8.31 12.72 -12.46
CA GLY A 135 9.76 12.71 -12.26
C GLY A 135 10.26 13.48 -11.04
N LEU A 136 9.38 14.22 -10.32
CA LEU A 136 9.75 14.91 -9.08
C LEU A 136 9.65 14.01 -7.83
N TYR A 137 9.08 12.82 -7.96
CA TYR A 137 8.93 11.85 -6.88
C TYR A 137 9.80 10.61 -7.12
N ASN A 138 10.62 10.29 -6.13
CA ASN A 138 11.34 9.03 -6.07
C ASN A 138 10.58 8.04 -5.18
N VAL A 139 10.44 6.79 -5.61
CA VAL A 139 9.79 5.73 -4.83
C VAL A 139 10.86 4.82 -4.28
N CYS A 140 10.99 4.80 -2.97
CA CYS A 140 11.95 3.98 -2.24
C CYS A 140 11.23 2.88 -1.47
N LYS A 141 11.85 1.73 -1.33
CA LYS A 141 11.34 0.62 -0.54
C LYS A 141 12.19 0.46 0.72
N TYR A 142 11.57 0.00 1.81
CA TYR A 142 12.21 -0.10 3.12
C TYR A 142 13.54 -0.87 3.10
N TYR A 143 13.71 -1.82 2.19
CA TYR A 143 14.90 -2.68 2.08
C TYR A 143 16.00 -2.14 1.15
N GLU A 144 15.79 -0.98 0.53
CA GLU A 144 16.79 -0.39 -0.38
C GLU A 144 17.88 0.33 0.42
N SER A 145 19.14 0.01 0.13
CA SER A 145 20.31 0.49 0.89
C SER A 145 20.51 2.00 0.82
N HIS A 146 19.98 2.65 -0.23
CA HIS A 146 20.10 4.10 -0.46
C HIS A 146 18.99 4.93 0.20
N LEU A 147 17.99 4.29 0.84
CA LEU A 147 16.84 4.98 1.44
C LEU A 147 17.23 6.16 2.32
N VAL A 148 18.24 5.99 3.20
CA VAL A 148 18.66 7.06 4.12
C VAL A 148 19.24 8.26 3.38
N SER A 149 20.00 8.04 2.30
CA SER A 149 20.55 9.12 1.48
C SER A 149 19.46 9.83 0.70
N ASP A 150 18.49 9.08 0.18
CA ASP A 150 17.36 9.62 -0.57
C ASP A 150 16.45 10.51 0.28
N LEU A 151 16.18 10.12 1.53
CA LEU A 151 15.41 10.94 2.47
C LEU A 151 16.07 12.31 2.76
N ARG A 152 17.40 12.40 2.64
CA ARG A 152 18.16 13.65 2.81
C ARG A 152 18.24 14.48 1.54
N SER A 153 17.94 13.89 0.38
CA SER A 153 17.98 14.58 -0.90
C SER A 153 16.90 15.66 -1.00
N PRO A 154 17.00 16.64 -1.91
CA PRO A 154 15.95 17.62 -2.15
C PRO A 154 14.75 17.03 -2.90
N VAL A 155 14.87 15.84 -3.48
CA VAL A 155 13.82 15.17 -4.25
C VAL A 155 12.73 14.66 -3.30
N ARG A 156 11.47 14.75 -3.73
CA ARG A 156 10.33 14.20 -2.99
C ARG A 156 10.39 12.68 -2.95
N GLN A 157 10.06 12.11 -1.81
CA GLN A 157 10.16 10.66 -1.59
C GLN A 157 8.80 10.05 -1.26
N ILE A 158 8.51 8.92 -1.88
CA ILE A 158 7.45 7.99 -1.46
C ILE A 158 8.13 6.75 -0.91
N VAL A 159 7.96 6.49 0.38
CA VAL A 159 8.60 5.36 1.07
C VAL A 159 7.59 4.25 1.27
N LYS A 160 7.82 3.11 0.63
CA LYS A 160 7.02 1.88 0.79
C LYS A 160 7.54 1.10 2.00
N ALA A 161 6.98 1.39 3.18
CA ALA A 161 7.46 0.86 4.45
C ALA A 161 7.24 -0.66 4.61
N HIS A 162 6.22 -1.22 3.95
CA HIS A 162 5.93 -2.65 3.96
C HIS A 162 6.20 -3.36 2.61
N GLY A 163 7.01 -2.74 1.75
CA GLY A 163 7.22 -3.24 0.39
C GLY A 163 6.08 -2.87 -0.55
N CYS A 164 6.03 -3.50 -1.71
CA CYS A 164 5.02 -3.21 -2.73
C CYS A 164 4.77 -4.41 -3.66
N ILE A 165 3.71 -4.30 -4.44
CA ILE A 165 3.28 -5.32 -5.42
C ILE A 165 4.31 -5.60 -6.53
N SER A 166 5.27 -4.72 -6.76
CA SER A 166 6.34 -4.95 -7.75
C SER A 166 7.37 -6.00 -7.28
N ASP A 167 7.47 -6.24 -5.96
CA ASP A 167 8.29 -7.29 -5.37
C ASP A 167 7.53 -7.98 -4.21
N PRO A 168 6.57 -8.86 -4.51
CA PRO A 168 5.75 -9.51 -3.48
C PRO A 168 6.55 -10.33 -2.48
N SER A 169 7.77 -10.77 -2.85
CA SER A 169 8.64 -11.55 -1.96
C SER A 169 9.19 -10.74 -0.77
N LYS A 170 9.12 -9.42 -0.88
CA LYS A 170 9.58 -8.44 0.13
C LYS A 170 8.42 -7.72 0.83
N MET A 171 7.19 -8.14 0.59
CA MET A 171 6.04 -7.58 1.32
C MET A 171 6.07 -8.04 2.77
N VAL A 172 5.82 -7.09 3.69
CA VAL A 172 5.71 -7.34 5.13
C VAL A 172 4.22 -7.52 5.44
N LEU A 173 3.82 -8.74 5.75
CA LEU A 173 2.43 -9.09 6.07
C LEU A 173 2.19 -9.27 7.58
N THR A 174 3.26 -9.22 8.38
CA THR A 174 3.24 -9.46 9.84
C THR A 174 3.86 -8.28 10.57
#